data_56ef869e4648062feb8a72941a47d308
#
_entry.id   56ef869e4648062feb8a72941a47d308
#
_cell.length_a   1.000
_cell.length_b   1.000
_cell.length_c   1.000
_cell.angle_alpha   90.00
_cell.angle_beta   90.00
_cell.angle_gamma   90.00
#
_symmetry.space_group_name_H-M   'P 1'
#
loop_
_entity.id
_entity.type
_entity.pdbx_description
1 polymer ?
#
loop_
_entity_poly.entity_id
_entity_poly.type
_entity_poly.pdbx_seq_one_letter_code
_entity_poly.pdbx_strand_id
1 'polypeptide(L)'
;MATELRAGWRLRWSSLLSRDAILLFLAAAAAWLILLVQAQGMGAMGGTMGLGLGAFIALWTVMMAAMMLPAVAPVATLYARSTSGLQAVALAAFAIGYLAVWALLGVLAYPATSVASSLAMNSPAGGRIVAAAAFLVVALYQLSPIKGACLLLGRPSVGHTANTAQNPLVGLAAGGRDGLACVASSWALMLVMVPIGFMNLPLMLALAAVVFVERYWSHGLALARVAGVAALVLALASIWVPQLSHNLG
;
A
#
# COMPACT_ATOMS: atom_id res chain seq x y z
N MET A 1 13.46 3.81 -28.21
CA MET A 1 12.47 4.03 -27.13
C MET A 1 11.53 2.84 -26.90
N ALA A 2 10.85 2.28 -27.92
CA ALA A 2 9.97 1.11 -27.75
C ALA A 2 10.72 -0.21 -27.43
N THR A 3 11.91 -0.42 -27.95
CA THR A 3 12.77 -1.58 -27.69
C THR A 3 13.36 -1.56 -26.28
N GLU A 4 13.74 -0.42 -25.76
CA GLU A 4 14.21 -0.25 -24.37
C GLU A 4 13.10 -0.50 -23.34
N LEU A 5 11.88 -0.06 -23.64
CA LEU A 5 10.71 -0.34 -22.82
C LEU A 5 10.44 -1.86 -22.75
N ARG A 6 10.54 -2.58 -23.88
CA ARG A 6 10.33 -4.04 -23.92
C ARG A 6 11.43 -4.82 -23.19
N ALA A 7 12.68 -4.39 -23.25
CA ALA A 7 13.77 -5.01 -22.50
C ALA A 7 13.60 -4.85 -20.98
N GLY A 8 13.21 -3.67 -20.53
CA GLY A 8 12.90 -3.42 -19.11
C GLY A 8 11.77 -4.29 -18.55
N TRP A 9 10.78 -4.63 -19.37
CA TRP A 9 9.67 -5.52 -18.95
C TRP A 9 10.10 -6.98 -18.79
N ARG A 10 10.91 -7.50 -19.70
CA ARG A 10 11.39 -8.89 -19.63
C ARG A 10 12.29 -9.14 -18.41
N LEU A 11 13.18 -8.20 -18.09
CA LEU A 11 14.02 -8.27 -16.88
C LEU A 11 13.20 -8.25 -15.58
N ARG A 12 12.06 -7.58 -15.58
CA ARG A 12 11.16 -7.48 -14.42
C ARG A 12 10.41 -8.77 -14.13
N TRP A 13 9.94 -9.49 -15.14
CA TRP A 13 9.23 -10.77 -14.94
C TRP A 13 10.17 -11.90 -14.51
N SER A 14 11.39 -11.95 -15.02
CA SER A 14 12.38 -12.93 -14.59
C SER A 14 12.84 -12.74 -13.15
N SER A 15 12.75 -11.51 -12.60
CA SER A 15 13.06 -11.24 -11.21
C SER A 15 11.99 -11.75 -10.23
N LEU A 16 10.72 -11.88 -10.67
CA LEU A 16 9.63 -12.40 -9.83
C LEU A 16 9.76 -13.89 -9.49
N LEU A 17 10.50 -14.66 -10.30
CA LEU A 17 10.76 -16.09 -10.07
C LEU A 17 12.07 -16.35 -9.32
N SER A 18 12.70 -15.30 -8.78
CA SER A 18 13.92 -15.45 -7.99
C SER A 18 13.63 -15.94 -6.58
N ARG A 19 14.62 -16.61 -5.94
CA ARG A 19 14.53 -17.03 -4.53
C ARG A 19 14.11 -15.87 -3.62
N ASP A 20 14.69 -14.70 -3.83
CA ASP A 20 14.44 -13.51 -3.04
C ASP A 20 12.99 -13.00 -3.20
N ALA A 21 12.45 -13.04 -4.42
CA ALA A 21 11.05 -12.71 -4.66
C ALA A 21 10.12 -13.74 -3.97
N ILE A 22 10.44 -15.02 -4.07
CA ILE A 22 9.67 -16.09 -3.42
C ILE A 22 9.62 -15.86 -1.90
N LEU A 23 10.72 -15.47 -1.27
CA LEU A 23 10.74 -15.16 0.17
C LEU A 23 9.80 -14.00 0.52
N LEU A 24 9.77 -12.93 -0.29
CA LEU A 24 8.85 -11.81 -0.06
C LEU A 24 7.39 -12.21 -0.31
N PHE A 25 7.11 -13.03 -1.32
CA PHE A 25 5.77 -13.56 -1.55
C PHE A 25 5.33 -14.50 -0.42
N LEU A 26 6.23 -15.33 0.12
CA LEU A 26 5.93 -16.17 1.29
C LEU A 26 5.66 -15.32 2.54
N ALA A 27 6.44 -14.26 2.76
CA ALA A 27 6.20 -13.32 3.85
C ALA A 27 4.83 -12.63 3.69
N ALA A 28 4.47 -12.21 2.48
CA ALA A 28 3.16 -11.65 2.19
C ALA A 28 2.03 -12.68 2.40
N ALA A 29 2.22 -13.92 1.96
CA ALA A 29 1.26 -15.01 2.18
C ALA A 29 1.07 -15.31 3.67
N ALA A 30 2.15 -15.34 4.46
CA ALA A 30 2.08 -15.49 5.90
C ALA A 30 1.31 -14.33 6.55
N ALA A 31 1.55 -13.09 6.11
CA ALA A 31 0.78 -11.92 6.55
C ALA A 31 -0.70 -12.05 6.19
N TRP A 32 -1.04 -12.53 4.99
CA TRP A 32 -2.42 -12.82 4.61
C TRP A 32 -3.08 -13.88 5.48
N LEU A 33 -2.35 -14.95 5.83
CA LEU A 33 -2.87 -15.99 6.74
C LEU A 33 -3.17 -15.43 8.13
N ILE A 34 -2.28 -14.58 8.68
CA ILE A 34 -2.52 -13.88 9.95
C ILE A 34 -3.79 -13.04 9.86
N LEU A 35 -3.97 -12.28 8.78
CA LEU A 35 -5.15 -11.45 8.58
C LEU A 35 -6.43 -12.26 8.45
N LEU A 36 -6.39 -13.41 7.76
CA LEU A 36 -7.53 -14.33 7.66
C LEU A 36 -8.00 -14.83 9.03
N VAL A 37 -7.04 -15.18 9.91
CA VAL A 37 -7.36 -15.60 11.29
C VAL A 37 -7.92 -14.43 12.10
N GLN A 38 -7.31 -13.27 12.02
CA GLN A 38 -7.76 -12.08 12.75
C GLN A 38 -9.14 -11.60 12.30
N ALA A 39 -9.43 -11.66 10.99
CA ALA A 39 -10.72 -11.24 10.45
C ALA A 39 -11.88 -12.09 10.95
N GLN A 40 -11.65 -13.38 11.28
CA GLN A 40 -12.69 -14.26 11.87
C GLN A 40 -13.12 -13.79 13.27
N GLY A 41 -12.22 -13.13 14.02
CA GLY A 41 -12.48 -12.69 15.38
C GLY A 41 -12.98 -11.25 15.50
N MET A 42 -12.69 -10.39 14.51
CA MET A 42 -12.95 -8.95 14.64
C MET A 42 -14.19 -8.44 13.89
N GLY A 43 -14.79 -9.22 13.01
CA GLY A 43 -15.93 -8.77 12.20
C GLY A 43 -15.60 -7.54 11.34
N ALA A 44 -16.62 -6.81 10.89
CA ALA A 44 -16.47 -5.56 10.13
C ALA A 44 -16.32 -4.35 11.08
N MET A 45 -15.32 -4.37 11.96
CA MET A 45 -15.07 -3.22 12.85
C MET A 45 -14.43 -2.06 12.07
N GLY A 46 -15.02 -0.88 12.21
CA GLY A 46 -14.50 0.38 11.69
C GLY A 46 -13.44 1.02 12.59
N GLY A 47 -12.84 2.10 12.14
CA GLY A 47 -11.95 2.94 12.93
C GLY A 47 -10.66 2.24 13.35
N THR A 48 -10.34 2.32 14.65
CA THR A 48 -9.15 1.69 15.23
C THR A 48 -9.31 0.19 15.51
N MET A 49 -10.41 -0.42 15.08
CA MET A 49 -10.72 -1.84 15.34
C MET A 49 -10.77 -2.18 16.85
N GLY A 50 -11.05 -1.19 17.70
CA GLY A 50 -11.03 -1.35 19.16
C GLY A 50 -9.65 -1.59 19.77
N LEU A 51 -8.58 -1.48 18.97
CA LEU A 51 -7.21 -1.77 19.38
C LEU A 51 -6.53 -0.54 19.99
N GLY A 52 -5.68 -0.76 20.99
CA GLY A 52 -4.72 0.25 21.44
C GLY A 52 -3.64 0.51 20.40
N LEU A 53 -2.95 1.65 20.50
CA LEU A 53 -1.97 2.13 19.51
C LEU A 53 -0.95 1.07 19.06
N GLY A 54 -0.34 0.36 20.02
CA GLY A 54 0.69 -0.65 19.68
C GLY A 54 0.13 -1.83 18.89
N ALA A 55 -1.03 -2.37 19.29
CA ALA A 55 -1.68 -3.45 18.58
C ALA A 55 -2.19 -3.01 17.19
N PHE A 56 -2.70 -1.77 17.10
CA PHE A 56 -3.08 -1.18 15.81
C PHE A 56 -1.89 -1.08 14.85
N ILE A 57 -0.74 -0.52 15.30
CA ILE A 57 0.45 -0.40 14.46
C ILE A 57 0.96 -1.78 14.03
N ALA A 58 0.96 -2.77 14.92
CA ALA A 58 1.37 -4.13 14.59
C ALA A 58 0.47 -4.72 13.50
N LEU A 59 -0.85 -4.67 13.68
CA LEU A 59 -1.82 -5.18 12.71
C LEU A 59 -1.77 -4.39 11.39
N TRP A 60 -1.68 -3.05 11.46
CA TRP A 60 -1.49 -2.18 10.31
C TRP A 60 -0.24 -2.57 9.51
N THR A 61 0.88 -2.81 10.17
CA THR A 61 2.12 -3.22 9.50
C THR A 61 1.97 -4.58 8.82
N VAL A 62 1.27 -5.53 9.45
CA VAL A 62 0.96 -6.84 8.83
C VAL A 62 0.07 -6.64 7.60
N MET A 63 -0.95 -5.79 7.66
CA MET A 63 -1.80 -5.45 6.52
C MET A 63 -0.98 -4.86 5.37
N MET A 64 -0.10 -3.91 5.68
CA MET A 64 0.78 -3.30 4.68
C MET A 64 1.79 -4.31 4.12
N ALA A 65 2.32 -5.22 4.93
CA ALA A 65 3.19 -6.30 4.46
C ALA A 65 2.44 -7.22 3.47
N ALA A 66 1.23 -7.64 3.81
CA ALA A 66 0.40 -8.49 2.94
C ALA A 66 0.15 -7.87 1.57
N MET A 67 -0.17 -6.56 1.53
CA MET A 67 -0.55 -5.85 0.32
C MET A 67 0.65 -5.35 -0.49
N MET A 68 1.71 -4.87 0.18
CA MET A 68 2.76 -4.08 -0.43
C MET A 68 4.07 -4.84 -0.67
N LEU A 69 4.35 -5.95 0.06
CA LEU A 69 5.55 -6.75 -0.24
C LEU A 69 5.55 -7.35 -1.65
N PRO A 70 4.42 -7.86 -2.20
CA PRO A 70 4.39 -8.27 -3.60
C PRO A 70 4.70 -7.13 -4.57
N ALA A 71 4.22 -5.91 -4.26
CA ALA A 71 4.44 -4.75 -5.10
C ALA A 71 5.88 -4.24 -5.07
N VAL A 72 6.66 -4.51 -4.02
CA VAL A 72 8.06 -4.07 -3.92
C VAL A 72 9.05 -5.18 -4.30
N ALA A 73 8.60 -6.43 -4.39
CA ALA A 73 9.45 -7.60 -4.62
C ALA A 73 10.43 -7.44 -5.82
N PRO A 74 10.04 -6.92 -7.01
CA PRO A 74 10.97 -6.75 -8.11
C PRO A 74 12.12 -5.77 -7.81
N VAL A 75 11.86 -4.71 -7.04
CA VAL A 75 12.87 -3.71 -6.66
C VAL A 75 13.80 -4.28 -5.60
N ALA A 76 13.24 -4.89 -4.56
CA ALA A 76 13.98 -5.51 -3.46
C ALA A 76 14.92 -6.61 -3.94
N THR A 77 14.47 -7.43 -4.90
CA THR A 77 15.30 -8.50 -5.47
C THR A 77 16.44 -7.97 -6.34
N LEU A 78 16.22 -6.89 -7.11
CA LEU A 78 17.29 -6.22 -7.84
C LEU A 78 18.33 -5.65 -6.88
N TYR A 79 17.88 -5.06 -5.77
CA TYR A 79 18.77 -4.56 -4.73
C TYR A 79 19.57 -5.70 -4.08
N ALA A 80 18.93 -6.79 -3.66
CA ALA A 80 19.60 -7.92 -3.03
C ALA A 80 20.65 -8.57 -3.93
N ARG A 81 20.39 -8.65 -5.24
CA ARG A 81 21.35 -9.21 -6.23
C ARG A 81 22.58 -8.33 -6.47
N SER A 82 22.49 -7.03 -6.20
CA SER A 82 23.65 -6.13 -6.29
C SER A 82 24.62 -6.28 -5.10
N THR A 83 24.23 -7.07 -4.08
CA THR A 83 25.03 -7.33 -2.87
C THR A 83 25.78 -8.65 -3.02
N SER A 84 27.11 -8.61 -2.96
CA SER A 84 27.93 -9.82 -2.94
C SER A 84 27.94 -10.47 -1.57
N GLY A 85 27.46 -11.72 -1.46
CA GLY A 85 27.63 -12.58 -0.27
C GLY A 85 26.60 -12.46 0.85
N LEU A 86 25.83 -11.37 0.97
CA LEU A 86 24.87 -11.13 2.05
C LEU A 86 23.45 -10.82 1.54
N GLN A 87 23.04 -11.49 0.47
CA GLN A 87 21.76 -11.21 -0.20
C GLN A 87 20.55 -11.29 0.74
N ALA A 88 20.48 -12.30 1.59
CA ALA A 88 19.37 -12.47 2.54
C ALA A 88 19.31 -11.33 3.59
N VAL A 89 20.47 -10.89 4.08
CA VAL A 89 20.57 -9.77 5.05
C VAL A 89 20.17 -8.47 4.37
N ALA A 90 20.64 -8.24 3.15
CA ALA A 90 20.29 -7.06 2.37
C ALA A 90 18.79 -7.00 2.05
N LEU A 91 18.19 -8.14 1.69
CA LEU A 91 16.76 -8.25 1.45
C LEU A 91 15.95 -7.97 2.72
N ALA A 92 16.36 -8.56 3.85
CA ALA A 92 15.71 -8.34 5.14
C ALA A 92 15.80 -6.88 5.58
N ALA A 93 17.00 -6.28 5.49
CA ALA A 93 17.21 -4.87 5.81
C ALA A 93 16.35 -3.95 4.92
N PHE A 94 16.28 -4.24 3.62
CA PHE A 94 15.41 -3.50 2.69
C PHE A 94 13.94 -3.62 3.10
N ALA A 95 13.45 -4.84 3.35
CA ALA A 95 12.06 -5.09 3.74
C ALA A 95 11.71 -4.40 5.07
N ILE A 96 12.62 -4.43 6.05
CA ILE A 96 12.46 -3.74 7.34
C ILE A 96 12.37 -2.22 7.13
N GLY A 97 13.28 -1.63 6.36
CA GLY A 97 13.26 -0.19 6.05
C GLY A 97 11.98 0.22 5.33
N TYR A 98 11.51 -0.60 4.40
CA TYR A 98 10.27 -0.38 3.68
C TYR A 98 9.04 -0.42 4.60
N LEU A 99 8.93 -1.46 5.44
CA LEU A 99 7.80 -1.62 6.37
C LEU A 99 7.85 -0.62 7.51
N ALA A 100 9.02 -0.14 7.92
CA ALA A 100 9.15 0.91 8.93
C ALA A 100 8.46 2.21 8.49
N VAL A 101 8.54 2.58 7.21
CA VAL A 101 7.82 3.74 6.67
C VAL A 101 6.31 3.54 6.76
N TRP A 102 5.81 2.34 6.45
CA TRP A 102 4.40 2.02 6.59
C TRP A 102 3.94 1.98 8.06
N ALA A 103 4.78 1.50 8.97
CA ALA A 103 4.50 1.53 10.42
C ALA A 103 4.41 2.97 10.93
N LEU A 104 5.32 3.87 10.49
CA LEU A 104 5.25 5.30 10.81
C LEU A 104 3.98 5.96 10.28
N LEU A 105 3.54 5.59 9.06
CA LEU A 105 2.25 6.04 8.55
C LEU A 105 1.09 5.52 9.41
N GLY A 106 1.19 4.32 9.97
CA GLY A 106 0.23 3.76 10.92
C GLY A 106 0.08 4.60 12.19
N VAL A 107 1.18 5.20 12.68
CA VAL A 107 1.13 6.13 13.83
C VAL A 107 0.26 7.35 13.51
N LEU A 108 0.33 7.87 12.28
CA LEU A 108 -0.50 8.98 11.83
C LEU A 108 -1.94 8.55 11.50
N ALA A 109 -2.10 7.33 10.99
CA ALA A 109 -3.40 6.77 10.66
C ALA A 109 -4.27 6.51 11.91
N TYR A 110 -3.65 6.13 13.03
CA TYR A 110 -4.38 5.83 14.27
C TYR A 110 -5.28 6.98 14.76
N PRO A 111 -4.77 8.20 15.02
CA PRO A 111 -5.63 9.30 15.45
C PRO A 111 -6.60 9.72 14.32
N ALA A 112 -6.18 9.68 13.05
CA ALA A 112 -7.06 10.03 11.94
C ALA A 112 -8.28 9.10 11.83
N THR A 113 -8.06 7.79 11.97
CA THR A 113 -9.15 6.80 11.97
C THR A 113 -10.00 6.86 13.22
N SER A 114 -9.42 7.16 14.39
CA SER A 114 -10.15 7.38 15.64
C SER A 114 -11.11 8.58 15.54
N VAL A 115 -10.65 9.70 14.99
CA VAL A 115 -11.49 10.88 14.75
C VAL A 115 -12.57 10.57 13.71
N ALA A 116 -12.20 9.91 12.60
CA ALA A 116 -13.17 9.56 11.56
C ALA A 116 -14.30 8.66 12.10
N SER A 117 -13.96 7.65 12.92
CA SER A 117 -14.96 6.77 13.53
C SER A 117 -15.82 7.50 14.56
N SER A 118 -15.24 8.36 15.40
CA SER A 118 -16.03 9.13 16.37
C SER A 118 -17.04 10.07 15.68
N LEU A 119 -16.63 10.71 14.57
CA LEU A 119 -17.55 11.53 13.77
C LEU A 119 -18.66 10.69 13.14
N ALA A 120 -18.33 9.50 12.66
CA ALA A 120 -19.29 8.60 12.05
C ALA A 120 -20.31 8.05 13.05
N MET A 121 -19.86 7.72 14.26
CA MET A 121 -20.74 7.18 15.33
C MET A 121 -21.67 8.24 15.91
N ASN A 122 -21.28 9.52 15.95
CA ASN A 122 -22.06 10.59 16.53
C ASN A 122 -23.33 10.95 15.74
N SER A 123 -23.37 10.65 14.44
CA SER A 123 -24.57 10.84 13.62
C SER A 123 -24.49 10.10 12.29
N PRO A 124 -25.64 9.65 11.73
CA PRO A 124 -25.68 9.07 10.38
C PRO A 124 -25.18 10.04 9.29
N ALA A 125 -25.30 11.34 9.52
CA ALA A 125 -24.75 12.37 8.63
C ALA A 125 -23.21 12.39 8.72
N GLY A 126 -22.63 12.22 9.90
CA GLY A 126 -21.20 12.16 10.13
C GLY A 126 -20.53 11.03 9.33
N GLY A 127 -21.08 9.84 9.36
CA GLY A 127 -20.59 8.71 8.56
C GLY A 127 -20.60 8.99 7.06
N ARG A 128 -21.65 9.61 6.54
CA ARG A 128 -21.74 10.00 5.13
C ARG A 128 -20.72 11.06 4.77
N ILE A 129 -20.51 12.05 5.62
CA ILE A 129 -19.51 13.11 5.40
C ILE A 129 -18.10 12.51 5.38
N VAL A 130 -17.76 11.64 6.33
CA VAL A 130 -16.46 10.96 6.38
C VAL A 130 -16.23 10.13 5.11
N ALA A 131 -17.24 9.36 4.69
CA ALA A 131 -17.15 8.56 3.47
C ALA A 131 -16.98 9.44 2.22
N ALA A 132 -17.81 10.47 2.06
CA ALA A 132 -17.74 11.40 0.94
C ALA A 132 -16.38 12.12 0.89
N ALA A 133 -15.88 12.59 2.04
CA ALA A 133 -14.58 13.25 2.14
C ALA A 133 -13.43 12.31 1.79
N ALA A 134 -13.43 11.07 2.31
CA ALA A 134 -12.41 10.09 2.00
C ALA A 134 -12.37 9.78 0.49
N PHE A 135 -13.50 9.45 -0.12
CA PHE A 135 -13.57 9.17 -1.55
C PHE A 135 -13.22 10.40 -2.41
N LEU A 136 -13.62 11.60 -1.98
CA LEU A 136 -13.26 12.84 -2.69
C LEU A 136 -11.74 13.08 -2.68
N VAL A 137 -11.08 12.89 -1.54
CA VAL A 137 -9.61 13.00 -1.44
C VAL A 137 -8.93 11.98 -2.35
N VAL A 138 -9.43 10.74 -2.37
CA VAL A 138 -8.94 9.69 -3.29
C VAL A 138 -9.09 10.15 -4.74
N ALA A 139 -10.27 10.63 -5.12
CA ALA A 139 -10.54 11.09 -6.48
C ALA A 139 -9.62 12.23 -6.90
N LEU A 140 -9.52 13.27 -6.07
CA LEU A 140 -8.66 14.44 -6.34
C LEU A 140 -7.19 14.04 -6.48
N TYR A 141 -6.70 13.17 -5.61
CA TYR A 141 -5.33 12.70 -5.68
C TYR A 141 -5.08 11.83 -6.92
N GLN A 142 -5.93 10.84 -7.20
CA GLN A 142 -5.79 9.92 -8.33
C GLN A 142 -5.88 10.63 -9.69
N LEU A 143 -6.66 11.71 -9.78
CA LEU A 143 -6.81 12.53 -11.00
C LEU A 143 -5.73 13.61 -11.11
N SER A 144 -4.97 13.89 -10.03
CA SER A 144 -3.97 14.95 -10.00
C SER A 144 -2.71 14.59 -10.80
N PRO A 145 -1.99 15.59 -11.34
CA PRO A 145 -0.69 15.37 -11.97
C PRO A 145 0.38 14.90 -10.97
N ILE A 146 0.21 15.17 -9.68
CA ILE A 146 1.10 14.75 -8.59
C ILE A 146 1.19 13.22 -8.54
N LYS A 147 0.08 12.52 -8.74
CA LYS A 147 0.05 11.05 -8.82
C LYS A 147 1.01 10.53 -9.89
N GLY A 148 1.02 11.14 -11.08
CA GLY A 148 1.93 10.77 -12.16
C GLY A 148 3.40 10.95 -11.77
N ALA A 149 3.75 12.07 -11.15
CA ALA A 149 5.09 12.33 -10.64
C ALA A 149 5.51 11.31 -9.57
N CYS A 150 4.63 10.99 -8.61
CA CYS A 150 4.89 10.01 -7.56
C CYS A 150 5.08 8.58 -8.11
N LEU A 151 4.32 8.19 -9.14
CA LEU A 151 4.52 6.90 -9.81
C LEU A 151 5.88 6.80 -10.51
N LEU A 152 6.39 7.91 -11.04
CA LEU A 152 7.73 7.96 -11.66
C LEU A 152 8.83 7.83 -10.62
N LEU A 153 8.68 8.43 -9.43
CA LEU A 153 9.64 8.31 -8.31
C LEU A 153 9.79 6.87 -7.83
N GLY A 154 8.72 6.08 -7.84
CA GLY A 154 8.73 4.66 -7.45
C GLY A 154 9.25 3.71 -8.52
N ARG A 155 9.68 4.19 -9.69
CA ARG A 155 10.30 3.34 -10.72
C ARG A 155 11.74 3.00 -10.35
N PRO A 156 12.16 1.72 -10.48
CA PRO A 156 13.53 1.35 -10.21
C PRO A 156 14.48 2.12 -11.13
N SER A 157 15.32 2.96 -10.57
CA SER A 157 16.43 3.56 -11.31
C SER A 157 17.64 2.64 -11.20
N VAL A 158 18.09 2.10 -12.32
CA VAL A 158 19.22 1.16 -12.43
C VAL A 158 20.55 1.77 -11.93
N GLY A 159 20.62 3.10 -11.78
CA GLY A 159 21.86 3.82 -11.45
C GLY A 159 22.24 3.89 -9.96
N HIS A 160 21.37 3.49 -9.03
CA HIS A 160 21.65 3.65 -7.59
C HIS A 160 22.05 2.35 -6.86
N THR A 161 22.14 1.24 -7.56
CA THR A 161 22.45 -0.09 -6.98
C THR A 161 23.91 -0.50 -7.08
N ALA A 162 24.74 0.24 -7.82
CA ALA A 162 26.12 -0.09 -7.99
C ALA A 162 26.96 0.50 -6.83
N ASN A 163 27.58 -0.35 -6.05
CA ASN A 163 28.74 -0.12 -5.18
C ASN A 163 28.58 0.16 -3.66
N THR A 164 27.40 0.06 -3.04
CA THR A 164 27.27 0.36 -1.58
C THR A 164 26.76 -0.80 -0.72
N ALA A 165 26.74 -2.00 -1.24
CA ALA A 165 25.88 -3.09 -0.82
C ALA A 165 26.42 -3.99 0.32
N GLN A 166 27.44 -3.60 1.06
CA GLN A 166 27.95 -4.43 2.18
C GLN A 166 27.43 -4.02 3.56
N ASN A 167 26.72 -2.89 3.67
CA ASN A 167 26.24 -2.39 4.95
C ASN A 167 24.70 -2.54 5.05
N PRO A 168 24.17 -3.25 6.06
CA PRO A 168 22.73 -3.37 6.30
C PRO A 168 22.00 -2.02 6.42
N LEU A 169 22.66 -0.98 6.92
CA LEU A 169 22.10 0.36 7.04
C LEU A 169 21.76 0.97 5.66
N VAL A 170 22.55 0.63 4.63
CA VAL A 170 22.26 1.06 3.26
C VAL A 170 21.00 0.35 2.74
N GLY A 171 20.80 -0.92 3.13
CA GLY A 171 19.58 -1.68 2.83
C GLY A 171 18.34 -1.05 3.47
N LEU A 172 18.43 -0.69 4.76
CA LEU A 172 17.37 0.03 5.47
C LEU A 172 17.01 1.35 4.79
N ALA A 173 18.03 2.14 4.43
CA ALA A 173 17.84 3.44 3.76
C ALA A 173 17.22 3.27 2.37
N ALA A 174 17.66 2.26 1.59
CA ALA A 174 17.11 1.97 0.28
C ALA A 174 15.64 1.52 0.38
N GLY A 175 15.32 0.62 1.31
CA GLY A 175 13.96 0.19 1.59
C GLY A 175 13.08 1.34 2.08
N GLY A 176 13.59 2.19 2.97
CA GLY A 176 12.90 3.38 3.45
C GLY A 176 12.57 4.36 2.32
N ARG A 177 13.52 4.62 1.42
CA ARG A 177 13.30 5.48 0.24
C ARG A 177 12.23 4.92 -0.70
N ASP A 178 12.27 3.62 -0.97
CA ASP A 178 11.25 2.98 -1.81
C ASP A 178 9.89 2.93 -1.10
N GLY A 179 9.88 2.75 0.23
CA GLY A 179 8.70 2.86 1.08
C GLY A 179 8.06 4.24 1.00
N LEU A 180 8.83 5.32 1.08
CA LEU A 180 8.34 6.69 0.90
C LEU A 180 7.75 6.91 -0.49
N ALA A 181 8.40 6.42 -1.54
CA ALA A 181 7.88 6.52 -2.89
C ALA A 181 6.58 5.70 -3.08
N CYS A 182 6.49 4.54 -2.42
CA CYS A 182 5.28 3.72 -2.42
C CYS A 182 4.14 4.43 -1.67
N VAL A 183 4.39 4.92 -0.45
CA VAL A 183 3.41 5.71 0.31
C VAL A 183 2.97 6.91 -0.52
N ALA A 184 3.90 7.70 -1.05
CA ALA A 184 3.57 8.86 -1.87
C ALA A 184 2.65 8.51 -3.04
N SER A 185 2.82 7.35 -3.67
CA SER A 185 1.99 6.94 -4.81
C SER A 185 0.67 6.26 -4.43
N SER A 186 0.51 5.68 -3.23
CA SER A 186 -0.63 4.82 -2.89
C SER A 186 -1.42 5.22 -1.64
N TRP A 187 -0.95 6.18 -0.84
CA TRP A 187 -1.60 6.57 0.42
C TRP A 187 -3.10 6.89 0.27
N ALA A 188 -3.46 7.59 -0.81
CA ALA A 188 -4.84 7.97 -1.05
C ALA A 188 -5.73 6.75 -1.26
N LEU A 189 -5.27 5.72 -1.98
CA LEU A 189 -6.04 4.48 -2.15
C LEU A 189 -6.32 3.78 -0.82
N MET A 190 -5.41 3.91 0.17
CA MET A 190 -5.64 3.35 1.50
C MET A 190 -6.78 4.04 2.25
N LEU A 191 -7.11 5.31 1.92
CA LEU A 191 -8.26 6.00 2.51
C LEU A 191 -9.61 5.35 2.14
N VAL A 192 -9.67 4.58 1.04
CA VAL A 192 -10.88 3.81 0.67
C VAL A 192 -11.26 2.81 1.77
N MET A 193 -10.27 2.34 2.54
CA MET A 193 -10.52 1.40 3.64
C MET A 193 -11.22 2.05 4.84
N VAL A 194 -11.12 3.37 4.99
CA VAL A 194 -11.75 4.08 6.11
C VAL A 194 -13.28 3.93 6.11
N PRO A 195 -14.01 4.25 5.04
CA PRO A 195 -15.47 4.11 5.02
C PRO A 195 -15.95 2.67 4.83
N ILE A 196 -15.16 1.77 4.26
CA ILE A 196 -15.58 0.39 3.95
C ILE A 196 -15.17 -0.59 5.07
N GLY A 197 -14.18 -0.21 5.88
CA GLY A 197 -13.62 -1.03 6.95
C GLY A 197 -12.26 -1.64 6.59
N PHE A 198 -11.37 -1.65 7.58
CA PHE A 198 -9.99 -2.12 7.39
C PHE A 198 -9.88 -3.64 7.25
N MET A 199 -10.81 -4.41 7.84
CA MET A 199 -10.81 -5.88 7.78
C MET A 199 -11.60 -6.45 6.59
N ASN A 200 -11.87 -5.63 5.57
CA ASN A 200 -12.49 -6.09 4.34
C ASN A 200 -11.42 -6.72 3.43
N LEU A 201 -11.20 -8.04 3.57
CA LEU A 201 -10.17 -8.77 2.83
C LEU A 201 -10.32 -8.69 1.30
N PRO A 202 -11.53 -8.82 0.72
CA PRO A 202 -11.73 -8.60 -0.72
C PRO A 202 -11.30 -7.22 -1.18
N LEU A 203 -11.61 -6.17 -0.42
CA LEU A 203 -11.20 -4.81 -0.72
C LEU A 203 -9.68 -4.66 -0.64
N MET A 204 -9.05 -5.20 0.40
CA MET A 204 -7.59 -5.19 0.56
C MET A 204 -6.90 -5.84 -0.64
N LEU A 205 -7.41 -7.00 -1.08
CA LEU A 205 -6.88 -7.70 -2.25
C LEU A 205 -7.04 -6.87 -3.53
N ALA A 206 -8.21 -6.27 -3.72
CA ALA A 206 -8.48 -5.41 -4.86
C ALA A 206 -7.54 -4.18 -4.87
N LEU A 207 -7.37 -3.51 -3.73
CA LEU A 207 -6.45 -2.37 -3.60
C LEU A 207 -4.99 -2.78 -3.83
N ALA A 208 -4.55 -3.93 -3.29
CA ALA A 208 -3.22 -4.47 -3.53
C ALA A 208 -2.98 -4.73 -5.02
N ALA A 209 -3.97 -5.32 -5.72
CA ALA A 209 -3.91 -5.54 -7.15
C ALA A 209 -3.86 -4.23 -7.94
N VAL A 210 -4.67 -3.23 -7.58
CA VAL A 210 -4.66 -1.91 -8.21
C VAL A 210 -3.29 -1.26 -8.05
N VAL A 211 -2.74 -1.20 -6.83
CA VAL A 211 -1.42 -0.63 -6.55
C VAL A 211 -0.32 -1.35 -7.33
N PHE A 212 -0.37 -2.69 -7.37
CA PHE A 212 0.58 -3.49 -8.13
C PHE A 212 0.52 -3.17 -9.62
N VAL A 213 -0.68 -3.13 -10.20
CA VAL A 213 -0.88 -2.83 -11.62
C VAL A 213 -0.50 -1.39 -11.94
N GLU A 214 -0.89 -0.39 -11.13
CA GLU A 214 -0.48 1.01 -11.31
C GLU A 214 1.03 1.17 -11.35
N ARG A 215 1.75 0.42 -10.51
CA ARG A 215 3.21 0.54 -10.40
C ARG A 215 3.96 -0.13 -11.57
N TYR A 216 3.41 -1.22 -12.10
CA TYR A 216 4.14 -2.06 -13.07
C TYR A 216 3.58 -2.01 -14.49
N TRP A 217 2.35 -1.61 -14.69
CA TRP A 217 1.76 -1.55 -16.02
C TRP A 217 2.12 -0.25 -16.74
N SER A 218 2.34 -0.34 -18.06
CA SER A 218 2.64 0.84 -18.88
C SER A 218 1.51 1.88 -18.87
N HIS A 219 0.27 1.43 -18.68
CA HIS A 219 -0.92 2.27 -18.59
C HIS A 219 -1.36 2.49 -17.13
N GLY A 220 -0.47 2.34 -16.14
CA GLY A 220 -0.79 2.50 -14.72
C GLY A 220 -1.45 3.86 -14.40
N LEU A 221 -1.05 4.93 -15.08
CA LEU A 221 -1.69 6.24 -14.93
C LEU A 221 -3.13 6.26 -15.47
N ALA A 222 -3.43 5.50 -16.52
CA ALA A 222 -4.81 5.37 -17.01
C ALA A 222 -5.68 4.62 -15.98
N LEU A 223 -5.15 3.56 -15.37
CA LEU A 223 -5.83 2.85 -14.27
C LEU A 223 -6.06 3.77 -13.07
N ALA A 224 -5.05 4.58 -12.69
CA ALA A 224 -5.21 5.57 -11.62
C ALA A 224 -6.35 6.55 -11.90
N ARG A 225 -6.46 7.03 -13.15
CA ARG A 225 -7.58 7.91 -13.55
C ARG A 225 -8.94 7.21 -13.47
N VAL A 226 -9.02 5.94 -13.89
CA VAL A 226 -10.26 5.14 -13.76
C VAL A 226 -10.63 4.97 -12.28
N ALA A 227 -9.66 4.63 -11.42
CA ALA A 227 -9.86 4.54 -9.97
C ALA A 227 -10.30 5.88 -9.38
N GLY A 228 -9.73 6.99 -9.86
CA GLY A 228 -10.12 8.35 -9.46
C GLY A 228 -11.57 8.70 -9.83
N VAL A 229 -11.99 8.37 -11.05
CA VAL A 229 -13.38 8.56 -11.49
C VAL A 229 -14.33 7.67 -10.68
N ALA A 230 -13.98 6.40 -10.45
CA ALA A 230 -14.77 5.52 -9.61
C ALA A 230 -14.92 6.07 -8.18
N ALA A 231 -13.83 6.56 -7.58
CA ALA A 231 -13.86 7.20 -6.27
C ALA A 231 -14.74 8.46 -6.26
N LEU A 232 -14.73 9.27 -7.32
CA LEU A 232 -15.61 10.44 -7.43
C LEU A 232 -17.09 10.04 -7.46
N VAL A 233 -17.42 9.00 -8.20
CA VAL A 233 -18.79 8.45 -8.24
C VAL A 233 -19.19 7.94 -6.85
N LEU A 234 -18.30 7.24 -6.14
CA LEU A 234 -18.55 6.78 -4.77
C LEU A 234 -18.69 7.93 -3.79
N ALA A 235 -17.92 9.02 -3.94
CA ALA A 235 -18.06 10.22 -3.13
C ALA A 235 -19.47 10.84 -3.28
N LEU A 236 -19.96 10.96 -4.51
CA LEU A 236 -21.31 11.46 -4.78
C LEU A 236 -22.38 10.48 -4.28
N ALA A 237 -22.21 9.18 -4.54
CA ALA A 237 -23.15 8.16 -4.10
C ALA A 237 -23.26 8.08 -2.57
N SER A 238 -22.17 8.29 -1.83
CA SER A 238 -22.18 8.25 -0.35
C SER A 238 -23.03 9.35 0.29
N ILE A 239 -23.31 10.43 -0.44
CA ILE A 239 -24.23 11.50 0.01
C ILE A 239 -25.69 11.03 -0.06
N TRP A 240 -26.03 10.23 -1.10
CA TRP A 240 -27.40 9.85 -1.41
C TRP A 240 -27.77 8.46 -0.89
N VAL A 241 -26.79 7.55 -0.72
CA VAL A 241 -27.01 6.15 -0.34
C VAL A 241 -26.50 5.92 1.09
N PRO A 242 -27.38 5.85 2.09
CA PRO A 242 -26.99 5.69 3.51
C PRO A 242 -26.19 4.40 3.80
N GLN A 243 -26.38 3.38 3.00
CA GLN A 243 -25.80 2.04 3.20
C GLN A 243 -24.27 2.00 3.03
N LEU A 244 -23.68 2.94 2.27
CA LEU A 244 -22.22 3.03 2.10
C LEU A 244 -21.47 3.52 3.35
N SER A 245 -22.19 4.09 4.32
CA SER A 245 -21.64 4.55 5.59
C SER A 245 -21.91 3.59 6.77
N HIS A 246 -22.59 2.48 6.54
CA HIS A 246 -23.04 1.57 7.60
C HIS A 246 -21.92 0.81 8.31
N ASN A 247 -20.74 0.71 7.69
CA ASN A 247 -19.58 -0.01 8.25
C ASN A 247 -18.68 0.86 9.13
N LEU A 248 -19.07 2.10 9.42
CA LEU A 248 -18.34 3.04 10.28
C LEU A 248 -18.86 3.09 11.72
N GLY A 249 -20.00 2.44 12.02
CA GLY A 249 -20.65 2.41 13.32
C GLY A 249 -20.66 1.04 13.96
#